data_fa780925e0489043ceb703190a1c1c3e
#
_entry.id   fa780925e0489043ceb703190a1c1c3e
#
_cell.length_a   1.000
_cell.length_b   1.000
_cell.length_c   1.000
_cell.angle_alpha   90.00
_cell.angle_beta   90.00
_cell.angle_gamma   90.00
#
_symmetry.space_group_name_H-M   'P 1'
#
loop_
_entity.id
_entity.type
_entity.pdbx_description
1 polymer ?
#
loop_
_entity_poly.entity_id
_entity_poly.type
_entity_poly.pdbx_seq_one_letter_code
_entity_poly.pdbx_strand_id
1 'polypeptide(L)'
;MPLLSVEFALFFIVFLPIYWGFAKYPSVQNLLLLAAGMGWLYHISPVFAAIIVLYSSCVYLLGELLRSDRESTRRFWLGCGIAASITVLGFFKYFDFFRPLIAQYAGKGGAIDILMPLGLSYYTFQSVAYLVYCFRAPHAARFGWHELLLHLSFFPTVTSGPIIRAAAFKSTDGEQAGALAQIRTRRPRSPVRPALAVSLILLGIAKKWWLAGMLAENWVSPVFENPAQFDGWGVLAGVYGYTFQLFLDFSGYSDLVIGMAMLLGFRLPKNFSAPLRAANIRAFWDKWHISLSTWIRDYIYIPLGGSKKGFLRTQLNLMAAMVLSGIWHGYGWNFLIWGALHGTALALLKTGDRYFGRDALCRLKYLAPLSWFVTFHFVCLSFVVFNTANPDDAGAVFSALFANAGGWNAPQRADMLLLASFASLMLLYPYLQRAFDGTVKGLEKIPMWLWFIQISIILLLIIVLAPSGIPGFIYANF
;
A
#
# COMPACT_ATOMS: atom_id res chain seq x y z
N MET A 1 13.52 -1.69 -14.01
CA MET A 1 12.32 -1.07 -14.68
C MET A 1 11.24 -0.78 -13.65
N PRO A 2 10.87 0.48 -13.37
CA PRO A 2 9.66 0.80 -12.61
C PRO A 2 8.42 0.33 -13.39
N LEU A 3 7.32 -0.01 -12.69
CA LEU A 3 6.06 -0.37 -13.36
C LEU A 3 5.47 0.77 -14.23
N LEU A 4 5.85 2.02 -13.94
CA LEU A 4 5.55 3.20 -14.76
C LEU A 4 6.78 3.58 -15.59
N SER A 5 7.21 2.71 -16.48
CA SER A 5 8.24 3.00 -17.48
C SER A 5 7.78 2.56 -18.86
N VAL A 6 8.34 3.18 -19.89
CA VAL A 6 8.03 2.82 -21.29
C VAL A 6 8.43 1.38 -21.58
N GLU A 7 9.57 0.94 -21.02
CA GLU A 7 10.07 -0.42 -21.20
C GLU A 7 9.09 -1.44 -20.58
N PHE A 8 8.55 -1.15 -19.39
CA PHE A 8 7.57 -2.03 -18.76
C PHE A 8 6.23 -2.02 -19.54
N ALA A 9 5.79 -0.87 -20.04
CA ALA A 9 4.59 -0.79 -20.86
C ALA A 9 4.73 -1.60 -22.14
N LEU A 10 5.87 -1.50 -22.83
CA LEU A 10 6.17 -2.30 -24.03
C LEU A 10 6.24 -3.80 -23.70
N PHE A 11 6.92 -4.16 -22.61
CA PHE A 11 6.91 -5.54 -22.12
C PHE A 11 5.50 -6.05 -21.89
N PHE A 12 4.65 -5.29 -21.20
CA PHE A 12 3.29 -5.72 -20.87
C PHE A 12 2.40 -5.85 -22.10
N ILE A 13 2.52 -4.93 -23.06
CA ILE A 13 1.80 -4.97 -24.34
C ILE A 13 2.19 -6.21 -25.16
N VAL A 14 3.47 -6.58 -25.21
CA VAL A 14 3.93 -7.78 -25.92
C VAL A 14 3.58 -9.06 -25.14
N PHE A 15 3.66 -9.02 -23.82
CA PHE A 15 3.37 -10.16 -22.96
C PHE A 15 1.90 -10.59 -23.02
N LEU A 16 0.96 -9.64 -23.04
CA LEU A 16 -0.48 -9.94 -23.00
C LEU A 16 -0.96 -10.85 -24.15
N PRO A 17 -0.67 -10.60 -25.45
CA PRO A 17 -1.06 -11.50 -26.52
C PRO A 17 -0.48 -12.91 -26.38
N ILE A 18 0.80 -13.02 -25.97
CA ILE A 18 1.45 -14.31 -25.73
C ILE A 18 0.73 -15.06 -24.61
N TYR A 19 0.48 -14.37 -23.49
CA TYR A 19 -0.23 -14.92 -22.34
C TYR A 19 -1.64 -15.41 -22.70
N TRP A 20 -2.41 -14.62 -23.46
CA TRP A 20 -3.78 -14.96 -23.87
C TRP A 20 -3.83 -16.00 -24.97
N GLY A 21 -2.77 -16.19 -25.74
CA GLY A 21 -2.62 -17.32 -26.67
C GLY A 21 -2.76 -18.69 -25.97
N PHE A 22 -2.45 -18.73 -24.66
CA PHE A 22 -2.57 -19.92 -23.82
C PHE A 22 -3.78 -19.88 -22.87
N ALA A 23 -4.83 -19.13 -23.17
CA ALA A 23 -6.02 -18.97 -22.31
C ALA A 23 -6.66 -20.30 -21.87
N LYS A 24 -6.63 -21.33 -22.74
CA LYS A 24 -7.16 -22.67 -22.44
C LYS A 24 -6.28 -23.49 -21.49
N TYR A 25 -5.06 -23.07 -21.23
CA TYR A 25 -4.04 -23.79 -20.46
C TYR A 25 -3.54 -22.96 -19.28
N PRO A 26 -4.32 -22.90 -18.15
CA PRO A 26 -3.95 -22.08 -16.98
C PRO A 26 -2.57 -22.42 -16.39
N SER A 27 -2.13 -23.65 -16.48
CA SER A 27 -0.79 -24.05 -16.00
C SER A 27 0.33 -23.42 -16.84
N VAL A 28 0.15 -23.31 -18.17
CA VAL A 28 1.10 -22.61 -19.05
C VAL A 28 1.08 -21.11 -18.73
N GLN A 29 -0.09 -20.54 -18.53
CA GLN A 29 -0.21 -19.14 -18.11
C GLN A 29 0.48 -18.87 -16.76
N ASN A 30 0.38 -19.79 -15.80
CA ASN A 30 1.12 -19.68 -14.53
C ASN A 30 2.64 -19.71 -14.76
N LEU A 31 3.12 -20.57 -15.63
CA LEU A 31 4.55 -20.65 -15.97
C LEU A 31 5.03 -19.35 -16.66
N LEU A 32 4.25 -18.80 -17.59
CA LEU A 32 4.54 -17.51 -18.22
C LEU A 32 4.60 -16.37 -17.20
N LEU A 33 3.63 -16.31 -16.25
CA LEU A 33 3.63 -15.32 -15.19
C LEU A 33 4.85 -15.47 -14.26
N LEU A 34 5.21 -16.71 -13.92
CA LEU A 34 6.40 -16.99 -13.12
C LEU A 34 7.67 -16.57 -13.86
N ALA A 35 7.80 -16.94 -15.12
CA ALA A 35 8.95 -16.56 -15.96
C ALA A 35 9.05 -15.04 -16.12
N ALA A 36 7.93 -14.35 -16.33
CA ALA A 36 7.87 -12.90 -16.43
C ALA A 36 8.29 -12.23 -15.11
N GLY A 37 7.76 -12.69 -13.97
CA GLY A 37 8.10 -12.15 -12.65
C GLY A 37 9.55 -12.38 -12.30
N MET A 38 10.07 -13.58 -12.50
CA MET A 38 11.47 -13.93 -12.25
C MET A 38 12.43 -13.21 -13.21
N GLY A 39 12.07 -13.15 -14.50
CA GLY A 39 12.87 -12.42 -15.50
C GLY A 39 12.96 -10.93 -15.18
N TRP A 40 11.84 -10.33 -14.75
CA TRP A 40 11.81 -8.93 -14.33
C TRP A 40 12.66 -8.67 -13.07
N LEU A 41 12.57 -9.52 -12.05
CA LEU A 41 13.41 -9.42 -10.85
C LEU A 41 14.89 -9.63 -11.18
N TYR A 42 15.21 -10.61 -12.03
CA TYR A 42 16.57 -10.88 -12.50
C TYR A 42 17.17 -9.69 -13.27
N HIS A 43 16.37 -9.04 -14.10
CA HIS A 43 16.79 -7.85 -14.84
C HIS A 43 17.12 -6.67 -13.91
N ILE A 44 16.39 -6.53 -12.78
CA ILE A 44 16.70 -5.51 -11.77
C ILE A 44 17.97 -5.90 -10.99
N SER A 45 18.00 -7.12 -10.48
CA SER A 45 19.14 -7.69 -9.78
C SER A 45 19.05 -9.23 -9.75
N PRO A 46 20.04 -9.95 -10.27
CA PRO A 46 20.11 -11.41 -10.12
C PRO A 46 20.04 -11.87 -8.66
N VAL A 47 20.59 -11.06 -7.74
CA VAL A 47 20.56 -11.34 -6.29
C VAL A 47 19.12 -11.30 -5.76
N PHE A 48 18.28 -10.36 -6.21
CA PHE A 48 16.88 -10.31 -5.79
C PHE A 48 16.09 -11.53 -6.25
N ALA A 49 16.34 -11.99 -7.48
CA ALA A 49 15.75 -13.22 -8.00
C ALA A 49 16.18 -14.44 -7.20
N ALA A 50 17.47 -14.55 -6.84
CA ALA A 50 18.00 -15.64 -6.02
C ALA A 50 17.39 -15.62 -4.59
N ILE A 51 17.33 -14.45 -3.97
CA ILE A 51 16.77 -14.29 -2.61
C ILE A 51 15.29 -14.73 -2.57
N ILE A 52 14.45 -14.31 -3.52
CA ILE A 52 13.04 -14.69 -3.49
C ILE A 52 12.84 -16.19 -3.74
N VAL A 53 13.68 -16.83 -4.57
CA VAL A 53 13.67 -18.29 -4.77
C VAL A 53 14.02 -19.00 -3.47
N LEU A 54 15.12 -18.61 -2.81
CA LEU A 54 15.54 -19.21 -1.54
C LEU A 54 14.50 -19.00 -0.45
N TYR A 55 14.02 -17.76 -0.32
CA TYR A 55 13.00 -17.40 0.65
C TYR A 55 11.71 -18.21 0.44
N SER A 56 11.21 -18.30 -0.80
CA SER A 56 10.02 -19.09 -1.14
C SER A 56 10.20 -20.57 -0.86
N SER A 57 11.41 -21.11 -1.09
CA SER A 57 11.75 -22.49 -0.79
C SER A 57 11.69 -22.77 0.71
N CYS A 58 12.25 -21.88 1.54
CA CYS A 58 12.17 -21.98 2.99
C CYS A 58 10.70 -21.92 3.48
N VAL A 59 9.92 -20.96 2.95
CA VAL A 59 8.48 -20.84 3.31
C VAL A 59 7.69 -22.07 2.88
N TYR A 60 7.99 -22.64 1.71
CA TYR A 60 7.37 -23.89 1.23
C TYR A 60 7.66 -25.06 2.17
N LEU A 61 8.94 -25.28 2.53
CA LEU A 61 9.33 -26.35 3.45
C LEU A 61 8.66 -26.20 4.82
N LEU A 62 8.67 -25.00 5.37
CA LEU A 62 7.95 -24.69 6.61
C LEU A 62 6.45 -24.95 6.50
N GLY A 63 5.85 -24.60 5.35
CA GLY A 63 4.46 -24.91 5.04
C GLY A 63 4.19 -26.43 5.07
N GLU A 64 5.08 -27.25 4.54
CA GLU A 64 4.95 -28.71 4.55
C GLU A 64 5.10 -29.26 5.98
N LEU A 65 6.00 -28.76 6.81
CA LEU A 65 6.16 -29.15 8.21
C LEU A 65 4.91 -28.85 9.06
N LEU A 66 4.06 -27.91 8.62
CA LEU A 66 2.77 -27.61 9.24
C LEU A 66 1.66 -28.63 8.89
N ARG A 67 1.95 -29.73 8.18
CA ARG A 67 1.00 -30.85 7.95
C ARG A 67 0.88 -31.81 9.13
N SER A 68 1.73 -31.68 10.14
CA SER A 68 1.73 -32.55 11.32
C SER A 68 0.34 -32.57 11.99
N ASP A 69 -0.12 -33.74 12.41
CA ASP A 69 -1.36 -33.88 13.19
C ASP A 69 -1.22 -33.32 14.62
N ARG A 70 0.01 -33.29 15.15
CA ARG A 70 0.29 -32.79 16.50
C ARG A 70 0.30 -31.23 16.48
N GLU A 71 -0.63 -30.66 17.21
CA GLU A 71 -0.75 -29.20 17.31
C GLU A 71 0.50 -28.52 17.89
N SER A 72 1.16 -29.15 18.87
CA SER A 72 2.40 -28.65 19.46
C SER A 72 3.51 -28.49 18.41
N THR A 73 3.68 -29.50 17.54
CA THR A 73 4.64 -29.49 16.44
C THR A 73 4.30 -28.38 15.44
N ARG A 74 3.01 -28.22 15.10
CA ARG A 74 2.59 -27.11 14.22
C ARG A 74 2.85 -25.75 14.84
N ARG A 75 2.58 -25.55 16.15
CA ARG A 75 2.87 -24.30 16.86
C ARG A 75 4.35 -23.97 16.84
N PHE A 76 5.21 -24.97 17.06
CA PHE A 76 6.65 -24.81 16.99
C PHE A 76 7.10 -24.33 15.60
N TRP A 77 6.71 -25.05 14.53
CA TRP A 77 7.11 -24.68 13.16
C TRP A 77 6.51 -23.37 12.68
N LEU A 78 5.28 -23.02 13.10
CA LEU A 78 4.71 -21.70 12.85
C LEU A 78 5.56 -20.61 13.52
N GLY A 79 5.96 -20.80 14.77
CA GLY A 79 6.85 -19.88 15.50
C GLY A 79 8.19 -19.70 14.77
N CYS A 80 8.82 -20.80 14.36
CA CYS A 80 10.07 -20.76 13.57
C CYS A 80 9.87 -20.01 12.24
N GLY A 81 8.77 -20.26 11.53
CA GLY A 81 8.50 -19.62 10.24
C GLY A 81 8.25 -18.11 10.36
N ILE A 82 7.49 -17.69 11.37
CA ILE A 82 7.26 -16.27 11.64
C ILE A 82 8.58 -15.60 12.07
N ALA A 83 9.33 -16.23 13.00
CA ALA A 83 10.61 -15.69 13.46
C ALA A 83 11.60 -15.54 12.30
N ALA A 84 11.76 -16.57 11.47
CA ALA A 84 12.64 -16.52 10.30
C ALA A 84 12.22 -15.40 9.32
N SER A 85 10.93 -15.27 9.03
CA SER A 85 10.40 -14.23 8.12
C SER A 85 10.67 -12.83 8.66
N ILE A 86 10.44 -12.60 9.97
CA ILE A 86 10.68 -11.31 10.61
C ILE A 86 12.19 -11.01 10.70
N THR A 87 13.02 -12.02 10.99
CA THR A 87 14.47 -11.86 11.06
C THR A 87 15.05 -11.47 9.70
N VAL A 88 14.63 -12.13 8.61
CA VAL A 88 15.07 -11.78 7.25
C VAL A 88 14.63 -10.35 6.91
N LEU A 89 13.37 -9.99 7.17
CA LEU A 89 12.88 -8.64 6.94
C LEU A 89 13.67 -7.62 7.77
N GLY A 90 13.85 -7.88 9.07
CA GLY A 90 14.57 -7.01 9.99
C GLY A 90 16.04 -6.83 9.58
N PHE A 91 16.70 -7.91 9.19
CA PHE A 91 18.09 -7.87 8.74
C PHE A 91 18.26 -6.92 7.54
N PHE A 92 17.49 -7.10 6.48
CA PHE A 92 17.63 -6.27 5.28
C PHE A 92 17.14 -4.84 5.50
N LYS A 93 16.00 -4.67 6.21
CA LYS A 93 15.37 -3.35 6.37
C LYS A 93 16.12 -2.44 7.34
N TYR A 94 16.72 -3.00 8.38
CA TYR A 94 17.41 -2.22 9.42
C TYR A 94 18.92 -2.34 9.35
N PHE A 95 19.47 -2.95 8.32
CA PHE A 95 20.92 -3.09 8.16
C PHE A 95 21.63 -1.74 8.21
N ASP A 96 21.12 -0.74 7.53
CA ASP A 96 21.69 0.61 7.47
C ASP A 96 21.70 1.30 8.83
N PHE A 97 20.73 1.01 9.69
CA PHE A 97 20.74 1.50 11.07
C PHE A 97 21.91 0.93 11.88
N PHE A 98 22.27 -0.32 11.64
CA PHE A 98 23.38 -0.99 12.32
C PHE A 98 24.72 -0.82 11.62
N ARG A 99 24.75 -0.31 10.39
CA ARG A 99 25.97 -0.13 9.58
C ARG A 99 27.07 0.65 10.30
N PRO A 100 26.83 1.79 10.99
CA PRO A 100 27.86 2.52 11.73
C PRO A 100 28.48 1.68 12.85
N LEU A 101 27.65 0.92 13.56
CA LEU A 101 28.11 0.03 14.63
C LEU A 101 28.95 -1.12 14.08
N ILE A 102 28.51 -1.74 12.98
CA ILE A 102 29.25 -2.83 12.32
C ILE A 102 30.62 -2.31 11.81
N ALA A 103 30.64 -1.13 11.17
CA ALA A 103 31.88 -0.52 10.69
C ALA A 103 32.88 -0.22 11.80
N GLN A 104 32.41 0.14 12.99
CA GLN A 104 33.24 0.39 14.17
C GLN A 104 33.97 -0.89 14.63
N TYR A 105 33.31 -2.07 14.57
CA TYR A 105 33.87 -3.34 15.04
C TYR A 105 34.59 -4.14 13.95
N ALA A 106 34.16 -4.02 12.68
CA ALA A 106 34.75 -4.80 11.56
C ALA A 106 35.97 -4.16 10.91
N GLY A 107 36.39 -2.96 11.38
CA GLY A 107 37.50 -2.21 10.75
C GLY A 107 37.10 -1.57 9.41
N LYS A 108 37.92 -0.61 8.93
CA LYS A 108 37.65 0.21 7.72
C LYS A 108 37.67 -0.57 6.38
N GLY A 109 37.68 -1.88 6.39
CA GLY A 109 37.93 -2.74 5.23
C GLY A 109 36.71 -3.36 4.57
N GLY A 110 35.62 -2.66 4.39
CA GLY A 110 34.52 -3.15 3.57
C GLY A 110 33.15 -2.68 4.03
N ALA A 111 32.71 -1.55 3.52
CA ALA A 111 31.29 -1.21 3.57
C ALA A 111 30.54 -2.23 2.69
N ILE A 112 30.04 -3.31 3.29
CA ILE A 112 29.14 -4.23 2.59
C ILE A 112 27.84 -3.46 2.31
N ASP A 113 27.61 -3.17 1.06
CA ASP A 113 26.37 -2.51 0.62
C ASP A 113 25.29 -3.58 0.43
N ILE A 114 24.47 -3.77 1.47
CA ILE A 114 23.37 -4.72 1.43
C ILE A 114 22.12 -3.97 0.98
N LEU A 115 21.78 -4.11 -0.30
CA LEU A 115 20.55 -3.59 -0.84
C LEU A 115 19.34 -4.41 -0.34
N MET A 116 18.32 -3.73 0.13
CA MET A 116 17.05 -4.37 0.50
C MET A 116 16.42 -5.02 -0.75
N PRO A 117 16.14 -6.34 -0.72
CA PRO A 117 15.49 -7.01 -1.84
C PRO A 117 14.12 -6.39 -2.15
N LEU A 118 13.89 -6.14 -3.43
CA LEU A 118 12.65 -5.53 -3.90
C LEU A 118 11.44 -6.36 -3.47
N GLY A 119 10.47 -5.72 -2.81
CA GLY A 119 9.24 -6.36 -2.36
C GLY A 119 9.33 -7.23 -1.10
N LEU A 120 10.51 -7.29 -0.43
CA LEU A 120 10.72 -8.11 0.75
C LEU A 120 9.62 -7.95 1.81
N SER A 121 9.21 -6.73 2.10
CA SER A 121 8.12 -6.45 3.06
C SER A 121 6.80 -7.11 2.63
N TYR A 122 6.45 -7.02 1.35
CA TYR A 122 5.18 -7.53 0.82
C TYR A 122 5.16 -9.06 0.80
N TYR A 123 6.18 -9.70 0.26
CA TYR A 123 6.19 -11.16 0.25
C TYR A 123 6.42 -11.77 1.63
N THR A 124 7.01 -11.03 2.59
CA THR A 124 7.04 -11.44 4.01
C THR A 124 5.63 -11.47 4.59
N PHE A 125 4.81 -10.43 4.38
CA PHE A 125 3.42 -10.42 4.84
C PHE A 125 2.57 -11.52 4.20
N GLN A 126 2.77 -11.78 2.91
CA GLN A 126 2.09 -12.88 2.21
C GLN A 126 2.50 -14.24 2.76
N SER A 127 3.79 -14.43 3.06
CA SER A 127 4.34 -15.66 3.62
C SER A 127 3.84 -15.94 5.03
N VAL A 128 3.84 -14.94 5.92
CA VAL A 128 3.25 -15.07 7.27
C VAL A 128 1.76 -15.44 7.17
N ALA A 129 1.02 -14.77 6.28
CA ALA A 129 -0.39 -15.08 6.05
C ALA A 129 -0.58 -16.53 5.54
N TYR A 130 0.29 -17.01 4.65
CA TYR A 130 0.28 -18.37 4.13
C TYR A 130 0.63 -19.40 5.22
N LEU A 131 1.67 -19.18 6.02
CA LEU A 131 2.02 -20.09 7.12
C LEU A 131 0.90 -20.20 8.17
N VAL A 132 0.26 -19.07 8.52
CA VAL A 132 -0.91 -19.09 9.41
C VAL A 132 -2.10 -19.81 8.78
N TYR A 133 -2.32 -19.66 7.47
CA TYR A 133 -3.32 -20.46 6.75
C TYR A 133 -3.03 -21.96 6.86
N CYS A 134 -1.79 -22.39 6.60
CA CYS A 134 -1.36 -23.78 6.73
C CYS A 134 -1.52 -24.32 8.15
N PHE A 135 -1.23 -23.51 9.17
CA PHE A 135 -1.41 -23.88 10.57
C PHE A 135 -2.89 -24.08 10.96
N ARG A 136 -3.76 -23.16 10.52
CA ARG A 136 -5.20 -23.20 10.84
C ARG A 136 -5.94 -24.32 10.12
N ALA A 137 -5.46 -24.69 8.95
CA ALA A 137 -6.09 -25.70 8.09
C ALA A 137 -5.04 -26.72 7.60
N PRO A 138 -4.56 -27.64 8.48
CA PRO A 138 -3.44 -28.53 8.18
C PRO A 138 -3.70 -29.47 7.01
N HIS A 139 -4.95 -29.85 6.77
CA HIS A 139 -5.36 -30.75 5.68
C HIS A 139 -5.93 -30.01 4.45
N ALA A 140 -6.01 -28.67 4.49
CA ALA A 140 -6.49 -27.91 3.34
C ALA A 140 -5.48 -27.93 2.18
N ALA A 141 -5.97 -27.57 0.99
CA ALA A 141 -5.14 -27.40 -0.19
C ALA A 141 -4.07 -26.31 0.06
N ARG A 142 -2.85 -26.56 -0.40
CA ARG A 142 -1.68 -25.67 -0.26
C ARG A 142 -1.05 -25.41 -1.60
N PHE A 143 -0.28 -24.35 -1.69
CA PHE A 143 0.55 -24.11 -2.87
C PHE A 143 1.59 -25.24 -3.04
N GLY A 144 1.79 -25.69 -4.30
CA GLY A 144 3.02 -26.34 -4.69
C GLY A 144 4.18 -25.32 -4.68
N TRP A 145 5.43 -25.79 -4.75
CA TRP A 145 6.59 -24.90 -4.70
C TRP A 145 6.56 -23.79 -5.77
N HIS A 146 6.32 -24.15 -7.02
CA HIS A 146 6.24 -23.18 -8.14
C HIS A 146 5.02 -22.25 -8.02
N GLU A 147 3.92 -22.72 -7.44
CA GLU A 147 2.72 -21.91 -7.19
C GLU A 147 2.96 -20.89 -6.08
N LEU A 148 3.69 -21.30 -5.02
CA LEU A 148 4.09 -20.39 -3.95
C LEU A 148 5.09 -19.34 -4.46
N LEU A 149 6.08 -19.77 -5.25
CA LEU A 149 7.03 -18.85 -5.86
C LEU A 149 6.30 -17.86 -6.78
N LEU A 150 5.35 -18.31 -7.62
CA LEU A 150 4.50 -17.44 -8.41
C LEU A 150 3.70 -16.46 -7.54
N HIS A 151 3.12 -16.94 -6.43
CA HIS A 151 2.34 -16.10 -5.53
C HIS A 151 3.18 -14.96 -4.91
N LEU A 152 4.41 -15.27 -4.50
CA LEU A 152 5.32 -14.31 -3.85
C LEU A 152 6.04 -13.40 -4.85
N SER A 153 6.26 -13.86 -6.09
CA SER A 153 6.93 -13.12 -7.18
C SER A 153 5.96 -12.58 -8.23
N PHE A 154 4.65 -12.56 -7.96
CA PHE A 154 3.66 -12.07 -8.92
C PHE A 154 3.96 -10.63 -9.32
N PHE A 155 4.49 -10.44 -10.54
CA PHE A 155 5.14 -9.19 -10.95
C PHE A 155 4.26 -7.92 -10.82
N PRO A 156 2.92 -7.95 -10.96
CA PRO A 156 2.14 -6.75 -10.71
C PRO A 156 2.19 -6.27 -9.25
N THR A 157 2.35 -7.18 -8.28
CA THR A 157 2.27 -6.86 -6.83
C THR A 157 3.56 -7.05 -6.07
N VAL A 158 4.61 -7.62 -6.68
CA VAL A 158 5.82 -8.02 -5.94
C VAL A 158 6.55 -6.84 -5.29
N THR A 159 6.56 -5.67 -5.92
CA THR A 159 7.21 -4.47 -5.36
C THR A 159 6.39 -3.81 -4.28
N SER A 160 5.13 -3.60 -4.58
CA SER A 160 4.12 -2.95 -3.74
C SER A 160 2.75 -3.28 -4.30
N GLY A 161 1.72 -3.08 -3.53
CA GLY A 161 0.37 -3.34 -3.99
C GLY A 161 -0.48 -3.96 -2.89
N PRO A 162 -1.69 -4.40 -3.20
CA PRO A 162 -2.51 -5.08 -2.22
C PRO A 162 -1.84 -6.38 -1.74
N ILE A 163 -1.78 -6.59 -0.42
CA ILE A 163 -1.27 -7.82 0.17
C ILE A 163 -2.27 -8.95 -0.10
N ILE A 164 -1.88 -9.87 -0.98
CA ILE A 164 -2.74 -10.97 -1.42
C ILE A 164 -2.64 -12.12 -0.41
N ARG A 165 -3.77 -12.74 -0.08
CA ARG A 165 -3.82 -13.90 0.81
C ARG A 165 -4.10 -15.18 0.00
N ALA A 166 -3.52 -16.31 0.45
CA ALA A 166 -3.84 -17.62 -0.10
C ALA A 166 -5.33 -17.95 0.05
N ALA A 167 -5.90 -17.66 1.24
CA ALA A 167 -7.32 -17.79 1.54
C ALA A 167 -8.18 -16.74 0.83
N ALA A 168 -9.50 -16.90 0.91
CA ALA A 168 -10.46 -16.00 0.29
C ALA A 168 -10.42 -14.58 0.89
N PHE A 169 -10.60 -13.58 0.02
CA PHE A 169 -10.74 -12.16 0.33
C PHE A 169 -11.79 -11.51 -0.58
N LYS A 170 -12.30 -10.34 -0.20
CA LYS A 170 -13.17 -9.55 -1.05
C LYS A 170 -12.33 -8.75 -2.03
N SER A 171 -12.56 -8.93 -3.33
CA SER A 171 -11.82 -8.26 -4.40
C SER A 171 -12.36 -6.85 -4.70
N THR A 172 -11.66 -6.14 -5.56
CA THR A 172 -12.01 -4.77 -5.98
C THR A 172 -13.35 -4.70 -6.71
N ASP A 173 -13.68 -5.72 -7.50
CA ASP A 173 -14.98 -5.84 -8.20
C ASP A 173 -16.10 -6.40 -7.31
N GLY A 174 -15.83 -6.67 -6.04
CA GLY A 174 -16.81 -7.11 -5.04
C GLY A 174 -16.94 -8.62 -4.88
N GLU A 175 -16.34 -9.40 -5.77
CA GLU A 175 -16.40 -10.86 -5.76
C GLU A 175 -15.46 -11.47 -4.70
N GLN A 176 -15.76 -12.70 -4.29
CA GLN A 176 -14.86 -13.47 -3.43
C GLN A 176 -13.74 -14.09 -4.26
N ALA A 177 -12.50 -13.87 -3.85
CA ALA A 177 -11.31 -14.39 -4.52
C ALA A 177 -10.29 -14.88 -3.50
N GLY A 178 -9.36 -15.73 -3.92
CA GLY A 178 -8.22 -16.19 -3.12
C GLY A 178 -7.08 -16.56 -4.05
N ALA A 179 -5.84 -16.27 -3.68
CA ALA A 179 -4.69 -16.52 -4.55
C ALA A 179 -4.57 -18.01 -4.91
N LEU A 180 -4.75 -18.90 -3.92
CA LEU A 180 -4.67 -20.34 -4.13
C LEU A 180 -5.69 -20.85 -5.16
N ALA A 181 -6.95 -20.39 -5.04
CA ALA A 181 -8.02 -20.78 -5.96
C ALA A 181 -7.78 -20.24 -7.38
N GLN A 182 -7.26 -19.03 -7.50
CA GLN A 182 -6.98 -18.40 -8.80
C GLN A 182 -5.79 -19.04 -9.51
N ILE A 183 -4.71 -19.36 -8.76
CA ILE A 183 -3.52 -20.03 -9.33
C ILE A 183 -3.86 -21.45 -9.74
N ARG A 184 -4.64 -22.19 -8.94
CA ARG A 184 -5.03 -23.60 -9.19
C ARG A 184 -6.25 -23.77 -10.07
N THR A 185 -6.75 -22.71 -10.68
CA THR A 185 -7.90 -22.87 -11.58
C THR A 185 -7.60 -23.86 -12.72
N ARG A 186 -8.57 -24.72 -13.01
CA ARG A 186 -8.55 -25.61 -14.17
C ARG A 186 -9.41 -25.09 -15.31
N ARG A 187 -10.20 -24.03 -15.05
CA ARG A 187 -11.04 -23.39 -16.08
C ARG A 187 -10.19 -22.43 -16.90
N PRO A 188 -10.45 -22.32 -18.20
CA PRO A 188 -9.84 -21.28 -19.04
C PRO A 188 -9.99 -19.92 -18.37
N ARG A 189 -8.91 -19.12 -18.36
CA ARG A 189 -8.97 -17.74 -17.83
C ARG A 189 -9.57 -16.80 -18.85
N SER A 190 -10.15 -15.74 -18.37
CA SER A 190 -10.57 -14.59 -19.14
C SER A 190 -10.19 -13.30 -18.38
N PRO A 191 -9.97 -12.18 -19.08
CA PRO A 191 -9.80 -10.91 -18.42
C PRO A 191 -10.99 -10.59 -17.49
N VAL A 192 -10.70 -10.06 -16.31
CA VAL A 192 -11.74 -9.66 -15.36
C VAL A 192 -12.17 -8.24 -15.69
N ARG A 193 -13.44 -8.04 -16.10
CA ARG A 193 -14.02 -6.73 -16.38
C ARG A 193 -13.04 -5.78 -17.12
N PRO A 194 -12.70 -6.05 -18.39
CA PRO A 194 -11.63 -5.34 -19.11
C PRO A 194 -11.80 -3.81 -19.12
N ALA A 195 -13.03 -3.32 -19.25
CA ALA A 195 -13.32 -1.88 -19.21
C ALA A 195 -12.93 -1.24 -17.87
N LEU A 196 -13.27 -1.90 -16.75
CA LEU A 196 -12.84 -1.45 -15.42
C LEU A 196 -11.32 -1.54 -15.28
N ALA A 197 -10.71 -2.61 -15.74
CA ALA A 197 -9.27 -2.82 -15.68
C ALA A 197 -8.48 -1.70 -16.38
N VAL A 198 -8.85 -1.38 -17.63
CA VAL A 198 -8.22 -0.29 -18.39
C VAL A 198 -8.48 1.07 -17.74
N SER A 199 -9.71 1.32 -17.27
CA SER A 199 -10.05 2.56 -16.57
C SER A 199 -9.23 2.74 -15.28
N LEU A 200 -8.97 1.66 -14.51
CA LEU A 200 -8.12 1.69 -13.32
C LEU A 200 -6.66 1.97 -13.67
N ILE A 201 -6.14 1.38 -14.75
CA ILE A 201 -4.76 1.64 -15.23
C ILE A 201 -4.61 3.12 -15.57
N LEU A 202 -5.50 3.67 -16.38
CA LEU A 202 -5.46 5.09 -16.78
C LEU A 202 -5.62 6.02 -15.57
N LEU A 203 -6.56 5.74 -14.69
CA LEU A 203 -6.75 6.50 -13.45
C LEU A 203 -5.52 6.41 -12.54
N GLY A 204 -4.91 5.22 -12.45
CA GLY A 204 -3.69 4.98 -11.69
C GLY A 204 -2.51 5.82 -12.20
N ILE A 205 -2.31 5.85 -13.53
CA ILE A 205 -1.28 6.67 -14.17
C ILE A 205 -1.54 8.17 -13.91
N ALA A 206 -2.78 8.63 -14.10
CA ALA A 206 -3.16 10.03 -13.87
C ALA A 206 -2.92 10.45 -12.41
N LYS A 207 -3.35 9.64 -11.45
CA LYS A 207 -3.14 9.91 -10.03
C LYS A 207 -1.67 9.98 -9.66
N LYS A 208 -0.88 8.98 -10.08
CA LYS A 208 0.49 8.82 -9.63
C LYS A 208 1.45 9.75 -10.37
N TRP A 209 1.40 9.79 -11.69
CA TRP A 209 2.36 10.58 -12.46
C TRP A 209 1.96 12.05 -12.52
N TRP A 210 0.74 12.35 -12.94
CA TRP A 210 0.31 13.74 -13.07
C TRP A 210 0.00 14.38 -11.72
N LEU A 211 -1.07 13.96 -11.03
CA LEU A 211 -1.57 14.67 -9.85
C LEU A 211 -0.62 14.63 -8.66
N ALA A 212 -0.09 13.45 -8.31
CA ALA A 212 0.86 13.34 -7.20
C ALA A 212 2.20 13.99 -7.54
N GLY A 213 2.66 13.89 -8.79
CA GLY A 213 3.88 14.54 -9.26
C GLY A 213 3.79 16.07 -9.18
N MET A 214 2.69 16.66 -9.67
CA MET A 214 2.47 18.10 -9.56
C MET A 214 2.46 18.59 -8.10
N LEU A 215 1.81 17.86 -7.20
CA LEU A 215 1.80 18.23 -5.78
C LEU A 215 3.19 18.14 -5.17
N ALA A 216 3.96 17.11 -5.50
CA ALA A 216 5.33 16.93 -5.04
C ALA A 216 6.19 18.13 -5.43
N GLU A 217 6.21 18.46 -6.71
CA GLU A 217 7.13 19.45 -7.28
C GLU A 217 6.80 20.89 -6.86
N ASN A 218 5.51 21.26 -6.85
CA ASN A 218 5.13 22.67 -6.70
C ASN A 218 4.79 23.08 -5.27
N TRP A 219 4.46 22.16 -4.37
CA TRP A 219 4.05 22.52 -2.99
C TRP A 219 4.75 21.71 -1.92
N VAL A 220 4.87 20.38 -2.09
CA VAL A 220 5.32 19.53 -0.97
C VAL A 220 6.83 19.62 -0.79
N SER A 221 7.63 19.34 -1.82
CA SER A 221 9.10 19.38 -1.71
C SER A 221 9.59 20.75 -1.26
N PRO A 222 9.16 21.89 -1.87
CA PRO A 222 9.64 23.20 -1.44
C PRO A 222 9.32 23.52 0.03
N VAL A 223 8.10 23.20 0.48
CA VAL A 223 7.67 23.49 1.86
C VAL A 223 8.40 22.61 2.87
N PHE A 224 8.57 21.31 2.60
CA PHE A 224 9.22 20.39 3.54
C PHE A 224 10.75 20.55 3.57
N GLU A 225 11.36 21.04 2.49
CA GLU A 225 12.80 21.35 2.44
C GLU A 225 13.13 22.66 3.18
N ASN A 226 12.28 23.69 3.03
CA ASN A 226 12.53 25.01 3.61
C ASN A 226 11.24 25.66 4.14
N PRO A 227 10.62 25.15 5.22
CA PRO A 227 9.33 25.62 5.69
C PRO A 227 9.33 27.09 6.13
N ALA A 228 10.47 27.60 6.59
CA ALA A 228 10.61 29.00 7.05
C ALA A 228 10.51 30.04 5.92
N GLN A 229 10.61 29.64 4.66
CA GLN A 229 10.50 30.56 3.50
C GLN A 229 9.03 30.82 3.10
N PHE A 230 8.08 30.11 3.68
CA PHE A 230 6.67 30.19 3.34
C PHE A 230 5.87 30.85 4.46
N ASP A 231 4.81 31.57 4.09
CA ASP A 231 3.82 32.02 5.06
C ASP A 231 2.91 30.85 5.53
N GLY A 232 2.04 31.12 6.50
CA GLY A 232 1.16 30.08 7.06
C GLY A 232 0.26 29.39 6.01
N TRP A 233 -0.16 30.11 4.97
CA TRP A 233 -0.99 29.54 3.90
C TRP A 233 -0.19 28.61 2.99
N GLY A 234 1.05 29.01 2.63
CA GLY A 234 1.95 28.18 1.85
C GLY A 234 2.32 26.89 2.59
N VAL A 235 2.64 26.99 3.91
CA VAL A 235 2.92 25.82 4.73
C VAL A 235 1.68 24.90 4.84
N LEU A 236 0.48 25.47 5.04
CA LEU A 236 -0.77 24.70 5.08
C LEU A 236 -1.04 23.99 3.75
N ALA A 237 -0.80 24.68 2.63
CA ALA A 237 -0.92 24.11 1.29
C ALA A 237 0.05 22.93 1.09
N GLY A 238 1.30 23.04 1.56
CA GLY A 238 2.30 21.96 1.54
C GLY A 238 1.89 20.77 2.41
N VAL A 239 1.41 21.00 3.64
CA VAL A 239 0.95 19.93 4.57
C VAL A 239 -0.24 19.17 3.99
N TYR A 240 -1.25 19.87 3.47
CA TYR A 240 -2.38 19.22 2.83
C TYR A 240 -1.96 18.60 1.49
N GLY A 241 -1.10 19.29 0.74
CA GLY A 241 -0.50 18.78 -0.48
C GLY A 241 0.13 17.41 -0.28
N TYR A 242 0.93 17.22 0.78
CA TYR A 242 1.53 15.93 1.09
C TYR A 242 0.49 14.84 1.38
N THR A 243 -0.56 15.17 2.14
CA THR A 243 -1.64 14.21 2.42
C THR A 243 -2.32 13.71 1.15
N PHE A 244 -2.62 14.63 0.22
CA PHE A 244 -3.20 14.27 -1.07
C PHE A 244 -2.18 13.60 -2.00
N GLN A 245 -0.93 14.05 -2.01
CA GLN A 245 0.16 13.41 -2.77
C GLN A 245 0.32 11.95 -2.37
N LEU A 246 0.46 11.66 -1.07
CA LEU A 246 0.61 10.30 -0.55
C LEU A 246 -0.60 9.42 -0.90
N PHE A 247 -1.81 9.98 -0.79
CA PHE A 247 -3.04 9.28 -1.19
C PHE A 247 -3.07 9.00 -2.69
N LEU A 248 -2.78 9.99 -3.52
CA LEU A 248 -2.83 9.86 -4.98
C LEU A 248 -1.71 8.94 -5.51
N ASP A 249 -0.50 9.05 -4.97
CA ASP A 249 0.64 8.19 -5.33
C ASP A 249 0.31 6.72 -5.03
N PHE A 250 -0.09 6.42 -3.81
CA PHE A 250 -0.30 5.03 -3.41
C PHE A 250 -1.63 4.45 -3.91
N SER A 251 -2.72 5.24 -3.93
CA SER A 251 -3.97 4.76 -4.53
C SER A 251 -3.83 4.59 -6.05
N GLY A 252 -3.09 5.49 -6.71
CA GLY A 252 -2.79 5.40 -8.13
C GLY A 252 -1.99 4.14 -8.47
N TYR A 253 -0.94 3.87 -7.69
CA TYR A 253 -0.18 2.63 -7.82
C TYR A 253 -1.05 1.38 -7.61
N SER A 254 -1.91 1.39 -6.58
CA SER A 254 -2.83 0.28 -6.31
C SER A 254 -3.82 0.07 -7.46
N ASP A 255 -4.40 1.13 -8.01
CA ASP A 255 -5.33 1.06 -9.14
C ASP A 255 -4.65 0.49 -10.39
N LEU A 256 -3.41 0.94 -10.69
CA LEU A 256 -2.60 0.43 -11.80
C LEU A 256 -2.37 -1.08 -11.67
N VAL A 257 -1.90 -1.53 -10.51
CA VAL A 257 -1.59 -2.94 -10.24
C VAL A 257 -2.83 -3.82 -10.27
N ILE A 258 -3.95 -3.34 -9.71
CA ILE A 258 -5.24 -4.04 -9.75
C ILE A 258 -5.72 -4.17 -11.20
N GLY A 259 -5.65 -3.10 -11.98
CA GLY A 259 -6.03 -3.12 -13.39
C GLY A 259 -5.20 -4.10 -14.20
N MET A 260 -3.88 -4.11 -14.03
CA MET A 260 -2.98 -5.09 -14.68
C MET A 260 -3.34 -6.53 -14.31
N ALA A 261 -3.54 -6.80 -13.00
CA ALA A 261 -3.92 -8.13 -12.54
C ALA A 261 -5.28 -8.57 -13.13
N MET A 262 -6.25 -7.66 -13.22
CA MET A 262 -7.56 -7.93 -13.85
C MET A 262 -7.41 -8.25 -15.34
N LEU A 263 -6.53 -7.57 -16.08
CA LEU A 263 -6.20 -7.92 -17.47
C LEU A 263 -5.55 -9.30 -17.59
N LEU A 264 -4.84 -9.75 -16.56
CA LEU A 264 -4.24 -11.11 -16.48
C LEU A 264 -5.23 -12.18 -15.98
N GLY A 265 -6.47 -11.80 -15.66
CA GLY A 265 -7.50 -12.71 -15.17
C GLY A 265 -7.44 -12.96 -13.65
N PHE A 266 -6.73 -12.12 -12.90
CA PHE A 266 -6.63 -12.21 -11.45
C PHE A 266 -7.38 -11.07 -10.74
N ARG A 267 -8.04 -11.40 -9.64
CA ARG A 267 -8.69 -10.45 -8.75
C ARG A 267 -7.79 -10.13 -7.57
N LEU A 268 -7.66 -8.86 -7.24
CA LEU A 268 -6.92 -8.36 -6.08
C LEU A 268 -7.83 -7.65 -5.09
N PRO A 269 -7.46 -7.60 -3.79
CA PRO A 269 -8.20 -6.82 -2.81
C PRO A 269 -8.01 -5.32 -3.04
N LYS A 270 -9.02 -4.54 -2.66
CA LYS A 270 -8.96 -3.07 -2.72
C LYS A 270 -8.10 -2.53 -1.58
N ASN A 271 -7.29 -1.50 -1.85
CA ASN A 271 -6.46 -0.85 -0.83
C ASN A 271 -7.05 0.47 -0.31
N PHE A 272 -7.86 1.18 -1.09
CA PHE A 272 -8.41 2.48 -0.70
C PHE A 272 -9.90 2.59 -0.97
N SER A 273 -10.64 3.22 -0.04
CA SER A 273 -12.07 3.46 -0.17
C SER A 273 -12.47 4.82 0.42
N ALA A 274 -12.06 5.92 -0.23
CA ALA A 274 -12.28 7.30 0.23
C ALA A 274 -11.83 7.55 1.69
N PRO A 275 -10.55 7.29 2.05
CA PRO A 275 -10.09 7.38 3.43
C PRO A 275 -10.14 8.79 4.00
N LEU A 276 -9.87 9.83 3.19
CA LEU A 276 -9.87 11.23 3.63
C LEU A 276 -11.29 11.76 3.98
N ARG A 277 -12.33 10.98 3.64
CA ARG A 277 -13.72 11.24 4.05
C ARG A 277 -14.14 10.44 5.28
N ALA A 278 -13.21 9.88 6.02
CA ALA A 278 -13.50 9.10 7.22
C ALA A 278 -13.96 10.02 8.37
N ALA A 279 -15.06 9.67 9.00
CA ALA A 279 -15.61 10.45 10.11
C ALA A 279 -14.89 10.25 11.44
N ASN A 280 -14.03 9.22 11.57
CA ASN A 280 -13.19 8.96 12.72
C ASN A 280 -11.96 8.12 12.33
N ILE A 281 -10.99 8.03 13.22
CA ILE A 281 -9.71 7.33 12.96
C ILE A 281 -9.89 5.82 12.69
N ARG A 282 -10.91 5.16 13.25
CA ARG A 282 -11.23 3.76 12.94
C ARG A 282 -11.70 3.64 11.50
N ALA A 283 -12.66 4.48 11.10
CA ALA A 283 -13.16 4.52 9.73
C ALA A 283 -12.06 4.91 8.72
N PHE A 284 -11.05 5.70 9.13
CA PHE A 284 -9.88 5.99 8.32
C PHE A 284 -9.08 4.70 8.04
N TRP A 285 -8.73 3.93 9.05
CA TRP A 285 -7.97 2.67 8.90
C TRP A 285 -8.77 1.56 8.20
N ASP A 286 -10.11 1.58 8.28
CA ASP A 286 -10.98 0.69 7.49
C ASP A 286 -10.97 1.02 6.00
N LYS A 287 -10.44 2.22 5.61
CA LYS A 287 -10.46 2.74 4.25
C LYS A 287 -9.08 3.07 3.67
N TRP A 288 -8.05 3.15 4.51
CA TRP A 288 -6.66 3.43 4.15
C TRP A 288 -5.84 2.14 4.20
N HIS A 289 -5.11 1.85 3.11
CA HIS A 289 -4.25 0.67 2.98
C HIS A 289 -4.91 -0.60 3.53
N ILE A 290 -6.11 -0.91 3.05
CA ILE A 290 -7.04 -1.90 3.62
C ILE A 290 -6.39 -3.27 3.76
N SER A 291 -5.56 -3.68 2.77
CA SER A 291 -4.89 -4.98 2.83
C SER A 291 -3.89 -5.08 3.98
N LEU A 292 -3.13 -3.99 4.27
CA LEU A 292 -2.22 -3.91 5.42
C LEU A 292 -2.99 -3.76 6.72
N SER A 293 -3.97 -2.85 6.80
CA SER A 293 -4.76 -2.61 8.02
C SER A 293 -5.47 -3.88 8.47
N THR A 294 -6.04 -4.65 7.54
CA THR A 294 -6.64 -5.94 7.83
C THR A 294 -5.60 -7.01 8.18
N TRP A 295 -4.41 -6.97 7.58
CA TRP A 295 -3.31 -7.86 7.93
C TRP A 295 -2.84 -7.62 9.37
N ILE A 296 -2.59 -6.37 9.77
CA ILE A 296 -2.20 -5.99 11.14
C ILE A 296 -3.27 -6.42 12.14
N ARG A 297 -4.55 -6.20 11.81
CA ARG A 297 -5.67 -6.66 12.64
C ARG A 297 -5.64 -8.19 12.84
N ASP A 298 -5.51 -8.97 11.76
CA ASP A 298 -5.70 -10.42 11.76
C ASP A 298 -4.47 -11.19 12.28
N TYR A 299 -3.26 -10.63 12.12
CA TYR A 299 -2.01 -11.30 12.47
C TYR A 299 -1.25 -10.66 13.64
N ILE A 300 -1.62 -9.47 14.08
CA ILE A 300 -1.03 -8.82 15.27
C ILE A 300 -2.09 -8.57 16.33
N TYR A 301 -3.09 -7.74 16.04
CA TYR A 301 -4.08 -7.29 17.02
C TYR A 301 -4.92 -8.44 17.60
N ILE A 302 -5.49 -9.30 16.75
CA ILE A 302 -6.31 -10.43 17.21
C ILE A 302 -5.48 -11.46 17.99
N PRO A 303 -4.28 -11.90 17.56
CA PRO A 303 -3.45 -12.81 18.35
C PRO A 303 -3.03 -12.26 19.70
N LEU A 304 -2.82 -10.95 19.86
CA LEU A 304 -2.55 -10.30 21.16
C LEU A 304 -3.76 -10.33 22.12
N GLY A 305 -4.91 -10.78 21.64
CA GLY A 305 -6.18 -10.88 22.37
C GLY A 305 -7.28 -9.96 21.87
N GLY A 306 -7.00 -9.08 20.92
CA GLY A 306 -7.97 -8.16 20.31
C GLY A 306 -8.73 -7.34 21.34
N SER A 307 -10.05 -7.28 21.21
CA SER A 307 -10.97 -6.59 22.16
C SER A 307 -11.57 -7.52 23.22
N LYS A 308 -11.15 -8.80 23.30
CA LYS A 308 -11.82 -9.80 24.14
C LYS A 308 -11.26 -9.96 25.56
N LYS A 309 -10.06 -9.40 25.83
CA LYS A 309 -9.33 -9.57 27.10
C LYS A 309 -9.37 -8.32 28.01
N GLY A 310 -10.51 -7.63 28.04
CA GLY A 310 -10.72 -6.46 28.88
C GLY A 310 -10.27 -5.14 28.24
N PHE A 311 -10.66 -4.03 28.86
CA PHE A 311 -10.48 -2.69 28.30
C PHE A 311 -9.01 -2.29 28.18
N LEU A 312 -8.25 -2.38 29.28
CA LEU A 312 -6.84 -1.99 29.31
C LEU A 312 -6.02 -2.80 28.29
N ARG A 313 -6.25 -4.12 28.23
CA ARG A 313 -5.57 -4.99 27.25
C ARG A 313 -5.90 -4.58 25.81
N THR A 314 -7.15 -4.17 25.55
CA THR A 314 -7.55 -3.66 24.24
C THR A 314 -6.76 -2.40 23.85
N GLN A 315 -6.58 -1.45 24.80
CA GLN A 315 -5.81 -0.24 24.57
C GLN A 315 -4.34 -0.55 24.24
N LEU A 316 -3.72 -1.43 25.04
CA LEU A 316 -2.34 -1.88 24.80
C LEU A 316 -2.19 -2.59 23.46
N ASN A 317 -3.17 -3.42 23.05
CA ASN A 317 -3.13 -4.10 21.78
C ASN A 317 -3.27 -3.13 20.59
N LEU A 318 -4.11 -2.09 20.69
CA LEU A 318 -4.21 -1.03 19.69
C LEU A 318 -2.89 -0.26 19.57
N MET A 319 -2.31 0.14 20.69
CA MET A 319 -1.02 0.83 20.72
C MET A 319 0.07 -0.04 20.08
N ALA A 320 0.21 -1.29 20.52
CA ALA A 320 1.21 -2.22 19.98
C ALA A 320 1.05 -2.42 18.47
N ALA A 321 -0.18 -2.60 17.99
CA ALA A 321 -0.45 -2.80 16.56
C ALA A 321 -0.02 -1.58 15.73
N MET A 322 -0.31 -0.36 16.19
CA MET A 322 0.04 0.87 15.47
C MET A 322 1.52 1.22 15.57
N VAL A 323 2.15 1.01 16.73
CA VAL A 323 3.60 1.19 16.90
C VAL A 323 4.38 0.21 16.01
N LEU A 324 3.97 -1.07 15.95
CA LEU A 324 4.58 -2.04 15.04
C LEU A 324 4.35 -1.68 13.57
N SER A 325 3.20 -1.08 13.24
CA SER A 325 2.97 -0.53 11.90
C SER A 325 3.94 0.62 11.59
N GLY A 326 4.18 1.53 12.55
CA GLY A 326 5.16 2.60 12.41
C GLY A 326 6.57 2.06 12.20
N ILE A 327 7.03 1.15 13.07
CA ILE A 327 8.34 0.49 12.95
C ILE A 327 8.50 -0.17 11.58
N TRP A 328 7.45 -0.81 11.06
CA TRP A 328 7.51 -1.43 9.73
C TRP A 328 7.76 -0.39 8.62
N HIS A 329 7.29 0.83 8.73
CA HIS A 329 7.55 1.88 7.72
C HIS A 329 9.02 2.29 7.70
N GLY A 330 9.71 2.37 8.83
CA GLY A 330 11.13 2.74 8.88
C GLY A 330 11.73 2.71 10.28
N TYR A 331 13.05 2.99 10.36
CA TYR A 331 13.80 2.95 11.62
C TYR A 331 13.91 4.32 12.34
N GLY A 332 13.37 5.40 11.74
CA GLY A 332 13.41 6.73 12.35
C GLY A 332 12.43 6.90 13.52
N TRP A 333 12.77 7.79 14.46
CA TRP A 333 11.89 8.16 15.55
C TRP A 333 10.54 8.73 15.08
N ASN A 334 10.52 9.38 13.92
CA ASN A 334 9.32 9.88 13.25
C ASN A 334 8.29 8.77 13.02
N PHE A 335 8.70 7.57 12.58
CA PHE A 335 7.78 6.45 12.36
C PHE A 335 7.24 5.87 13.67
N LEU A 336 8.08 5.82 14.72
CA LEU A 336 7.65 5.41 16.05
C LEU A 336 6.62 6.40 16.63
N ILE A 337 6.89 7.71 16.52
CA ILE A 337 5.98 8.77 16.96
C ILE A 337 4.67 8.71 16.16
N TRP A 338 4.75 8.56 14.84
CA TRP A 338 3.57 8.41 13.99
C TRP A 338 2.70 7.21 14.41
N GLY A 339 3.31 6.06 14.64
CA GLY A 339 2.61 4.86 15.13
C GLY A 339 1.96 5.09 16.50
N ALA A 340 2.67 5.75 17.43
CA ALA A 340 2.16 6.10 18.76
C ALA A 340 0.98 7.09 18.68
N LEU A 341 1.05 8.11 17.82
CA LEU A 341 -0.05 9.06 17.59
C LEU A 341 -1.32 8.35 17.13
N HIS A 342 -1.22 7.49 16.11
CA HIS A 342 -2.35 6.72 15.62
C HIS A 342 -2.88 5.70 16.62
N GLY A 343 -1.98 5.04 17.37
CA GLY A 343 -2.35 4.14 18.47
C GLY A 343 -3.11 4.87 19.58
N THR A 344 -2.64 6.05 19.97
CA THR A 344 -3.31 6.92 20.95
C THR A 344 -4.67 7.39 20.46
N ALA A 345 -4.78 7.83 19.22
CA ALA A 345 -6.06 8.27 18.63
C ALA A 345 -7.10 7.13 18.60
N LEU A 346 -6.69 5.91 18.25
CA LEU A 346 -7.57 4.73 18.31
C LEU A 346 -7.96 4.38 19.75
N ALA A 347 -7.02 4.48 20.70
CA ALA A 347 -7.26 4.24 22.10
C ALA A 347 -8.24 5.26 22.71
N LEU A 348 -8.07 6.55 22.38
CA LEU A 348 -8.98 7.61 22.79
C LEU A 348 -10.39 7.41 22.20
N LEU A 349 -10.49 7.10 20.89
CA LEU A 349 -11.76 6.77 20.27
C LEU A 349 -12.45 5.58 20.95
N LYS A 350 -11.68 4.53 21.29
CA LYS A 350 -12.21 3.35 21.98
C LYS A 350 -12.66 3.68 23.41
N THR A 351 -11.99 4.62 24.07
CA THR A 351 -12.40 5.14 25.38
C THR A 351 -13.71 5.91 25.27
N GLY A 352 -13.82 6.80 24.28
CA GLY A 352 -15.06 7.51 23.99
C GLY A 352 -16.23 6.55 23.68
N ASP A 353 -15.98 5.50 22.89
CA ASP A 353 -16.99 4.45 22.63
C ASP A 353 -17.53 3.77 23.89
N ARG A 354 -16.66 3.62 24.92
CA ARG A 354 -17.05 2.99 26.17
C ARG A 354 -17.99 3.86 27.00
N TYR A 355 -17.74 5.18 27.05
CA TYR A 355 -18.49 6.10 27.89
C TYR A 355 -19.72 6.70 27.21
N PHE A 356 -19.62 6.98 25.92
CA PHE A 356 -20.66 7.69 25.16
C PHE A 356 -21.37 6.80 24.14
N GLY A 357 -20.96 5.52 24.03
CA GLY A 357 -21.45 4.60 23.03
C GLY A 357 -20.66 4.70 21.73
N ARG A 358 -20.67 3.60 20.95
CA ARG A 358 -19.90 3.45 19.73
C ARG A 358 -20.22 4.54 18.71
N ASP A 359 -19.19 5.24 18.25
CA ASP A 359 -19.26 6.28 17.22
C ASP A 359 -20.27 7.42 17.56
N ALA A 360 -20.42 7.76 18.84
CA ALA A 360 -21.44 8.71 19.31
C ALA A 360 -21.39 10.06 18.57
N LEU A 361 -20.19 10.66 18.41
CA LEU A 361 -20.03 11.93 17.70
C LEU A 361 -20.44 11.83 16.22
N CYS A 362 -20.20 10.69 15.56
CA CYS A 362 -20.54 10.48 14.17
C CYS A 362 -22.04 10.25 13.94
N ARG A 363 -22.76 9.79 14.98
CA ARG A 363 -24.21 9.54 14.90
C ARG A 363 -25.05 10.83 15.00
N LEU A 364 -24.52 11.82 15.67
CA LEU A 364 -25.19 13.11 15.81
C LEU A 364 -24.96 13.92 14.51
N LYS A 365 -26.05 14.13 13.75
CA LYS A 365 -26.02 14.78 12.43
C LYS A 365 -25.23 16.10 12.43
N TYR A 366 -25.34 16.87 13.50
CA TYR A 366 -24.67 18.17 13.62
C TYR A 366 -23.19 18.06 14.02
N LEU A 367 -22.75 16.96 14.66
CA LEU A 367 -21.38 16.73 15.08
C LEU A 367 -20.57 15.88 14.09
N ALA A 368 -21.22 15.22 13.14
CA ALA A 368 -20.54 14.42 12.12
C ALA A 368 -19.55 15.21 11.27
N PRO A 369 -19.85 16.47 10.83
CA PRO A 369 -18.86 17.30 10.12
C PRO A 369 -17.65 17.66 11.00
N LEU A 370 -17.87 17.94 12.29
CA LEU A 370 -16.77 18.22 13.23
C LEU A 370 -15.90 16.97 13.44
N SER A 371 -16.51 15.81 13.59
CA SER A 371 -15.77 14.54 13.73
C SER A 371 -14.90 14.24 12.50
N TRP A 372 -15.46 14.47 11.30
CA TRP A 372 -14.67 14.40 10.07
C TRP A 372 -13.54 15.43 10.05
N PHE A 373 -13.83 16.68 10.39
CA PHE A 373 -12.85 17.78 10.40
C PHE A 373 -11.67 17.43 11.32
N VAL A 374 -11.94 17.03 12.57
CA VAL A 374 -10.89 16.62 13.52
C VAL A 374 -10.08 15.45 13.00
N THR A 375 -10.74 14.44 12.43
CA THR A 375 -10.06 13.25 11.89
C THR A 375 -9.17 13.61 10.70
N PHE A 376 -9.67 14.41 9.77
CA PHE A 376 -8.92 14.84 8.59
C PHE A 376 -7.67 15.61 9.00
N HIS A 377 -7.80 16.62 9.89
CA HIS A 377 -6.66 17.42 10.34
C HIS A 377 -5.65 16.60 11.16
N PHE A 378 -6.13 15.70 12.03
CA PHE A 378 -5.26 14.77 12.72
C PHE A 378 -4.42 13.94 11.74
N VAL A 379 -5.03 13.41 10.69
CA VAL A 379 -4.32 12.64 9.66
C VAL A 379 -3.32 13.50 8.92
N CYS A 380 -3.70 14.72 8.49
CA CYS A 380 -2.78 15.63 7.80
C CYS A 380 -1.55 15.99 8.66
N LEU A 381 -1.78 16.33 9.94
CA LEU A 381 -0.70 16.67 10.86
C LEU A 381 0.17 15.45 11.20
N SER A 382 -0.43 14.27 11.36
CA SER A 382 0.34 13.05 11.58
C SER A 382 1.23 12.67 10.38
N PHE A 383 0.80 13.00 9.16
CA PHE A 383 1.60 12.77 7.96
C PHE A 383 2.77 13.75 7.82
N VAL A 384 2.77 14.91 8.48
CA VAL A 384 3.98 15.74 8.60
C VAL A 384 5.10 14.95 9.28
N VAL A 385 4.78 14.32 10.42
CA VAL A 385 5.75 13.48 11.14
C VAL A 385 6.22 12.29 10.29
N PHE A 386 5.33 11.72 9.48
CA PHE A 386 5.64 10.59 8.61
C PHE A 386 6.59 10.98 7.45
N ASN A 387 6.46 12.19 6.87
CA ASN A 387 7.23 12.64 5.72
C ASN A 387 8.64 13.12 6.06
N THR A 388 8.87 13.55 7.30
CA THR A 388 10.15 14.12 7.70
C THR A 388 11.17 13.05 8.08
N ALA A 389 12.45 13.36 7.89
CA ALA A 389 13.53 12.41 8.19
C ALA A 389 13.70 12.17 9.70
N ASN A 390 13.42 13.19 10.50
CA ASN A 390 13.57 13.18 11.95
C ASN A 390 12.52 14.08 12.61
N PRO A 391 12.35 14.02 13.95
CA PRO A 391 11.38 14.85 14.69
C PRO A 391 11.66 16.35 14.63
N ASP A 392 12.92 16.78 14.48
CA ASP A 392 13.28 18.19 14.46
C ASP A 392 12.79 18.83 13.15
N ASP A 393 12.90 18.13 12.03
CA ASP A 393 12.35 18.59 10.73
C ASP A 393 10.83 18.72 10.82
N ALA A 394 10.13 17.78 11.49
CA ALA A 394 8.70 17.90 11.74
C ALA A 394 8.38 19.12 12.60
N GLY A 395 9.21 19.37 13.63
CA GLY A 395 9.13 20.55 14.49
C GLY A 395 9.27 21.84 13.72
N ALA A 396 10.18 21.89 12.73
CA ALA A 396 10.35 23.05 11.86
C ALA A 396 9.09 23.35 11.02
N VAL A 397 8.46 22.32 10.43
CA VAL A 397 7.19 22.49 9.70
C VAL A 397 6.07 22.96 10.63
N PHE A 398 5.94 22.39 11.82
CA PHE A 398 4.94 22.83 12.81
C PHE A 398 5.20 24.24 13.31
N SER A 399 6.46 24.62 13.54
CA SER A 399 6.83 25.97 13.92
C SER A 399 6.48 26.97 12.83
N ALA A 400 6.78 26.66 11.56
CA ALA A 400 6.40 27.49 10.45
C ALA A 400 4.88 27.64 10.31
N LEU A 401 4.12 26.59 10.58
CA LEU A 401 2.65 26.61 10.49
C LEU A 401 2.00 27.40 11.63
N PHE A 402 2.47 27.25 12.89
CA PHE A 402 1.78 27.78 14.05
C PHE A 402 2.43 29.00 14.68
N ALA A 403 3.77 29.14 14.60
CA ALA A 403 4.53 30.20 15.23
C ALA A 403 5.12 31.18 14.19
N ASN A 404 4.78 31.05 12.92
CA ASN A 404 5.32 31.88 11.86
C ASN A 404 4.94 33.35 12.09
N ALA A 405 5.89 34.15 12.59
CA ALA A 405 5.72 35.57 12.89
C ALA A 405 5.47 36.45 11.63
N GLY A 406 5.71 35.91 10.45
CA GLY A 406 5.35 36.52 9.17
C GLY A 406 3.83 36.58 8.94
N GLY A 407 3.07 35.94 9.84
CA GLY A 407 1.61 35.99 9.85
C GLY A 407 0.96 35.23 8.73
N TRP A 408 -0.31 35.11 8.84
CA TRP A 408 -1.21 34.70 7.79
C TRP A 408 -1.49 35.90 6.90
N ASN A 409 -0.50 36.32 6.10
CA ASN A 409 -0.59 37.44 5.16
C ASN A 409 -1.62 37.14 4.07
N ALA A 410 -1.82 38.07 3.14
CA ALA A 410 -2.70 37.78 2.00
C ALA A 410 -2.23 36.52 1.26
N PRO A 411 -3.05 35.45 1.19
CA PRO A 411 -2.62 34.16 0.66
C PRO A 411 -2.26 34.30 -0.82
N GLN A 412 -1.24 33.56 -1.25
CA GLN A 412 -0.95 33.43 -2.66
C GLN A 412 -2.12 32.80 -3.41
N ARG A 413 -2.43 33.30 -4.59
CA ARG A 413 -3.56 32.80 -5.40
C ARG A 413 -3.45 31.29 -5.67
N ALA A 414 -2.23 30.78 -5.89
CA ALA A 414 -1.98 29.37 -6.16
C ALA A 414 -2.35 28.49 -4.95
N ASP A 415 -1.96 28.88 -3.73
CA ASP A 415 -2.23 28.13 -2.51
C ASP A 415 -3.74 28.07 -2.22
N MET A 416 -4.44 29.20 -2.40
CA MET A 416 -5.88 29.24 -2.23
C MET A 416 -6.63 28.37 -3.26
N LEU A 417 -6.17 28.37 -4.52
CA LEU A 417 -6.74 27.51 -5.55
C LEU A 417 -6.51 26.03 -5.24
N LEU A 418 -5.33 25.68 -4.72
CA LEU A 418 -5.04 24.31 -4.30
C LEU A 418 -5.94 23.87 -3.14
N LEU A 419 -6.02 24.68 -2.07
CA LEU A 419 -6.85 24.39 -0.90
C LEU A 419 -8.34 24.29 -1.27
N ALA A 420 -8.82 25.19 -2.13
CA ALA A 420 -10.18 25.14 -2.68
C ALA A 420 -10.42 23.90 -3.53
N SER A 421 -9.40 23.48 -4.30
CA SER A 421 -9.46 22.24 -5.11
C SER A 421 -9.59 21.00 -4.21
N PHE A 422 -8.85 20.94 -3.10
CA PHE A 422 -8.97 19.83 -2.14
C PHE A 422 -10.35 19.81 -1.48
N ALA A 423 -10.86 20.95 -1.03
CA ALA A 423 -12.21 21.04 -0.49
C ALA A 423 -13.27 20.61 -1.51
N SER A 424 -13.14 21.09 -2.75
CA SER A 424 -14.02 20.71 -3.85
C SER A 424 -13.96 19.20 -4.15
N LEU A 425 -12.76 18.63 -4.19
CA LEU A 425 -12.58 17.19 -4.38
C LEU A 425 -13.26 16.38 -3.29
N MET A 426 -13.18 16.81 -2.03
CA MET A 426 -13.85 16.13 -0.92
C MET A 426 -15.37 16.20 -1.03
N LEU A 427 -15.93 17.34 -1.43
CA LEU A 427 -17.37 17.52 -1.61
C LEU A 427 -17.87 16.76 -2.84
N LEU A 428 -17.16 16.84 -3.95
CA LEU A 428 -17.56 16.26 -5.24
C LEU A 428 -17.23 14.78 -5.38
N TYR A 429 -16.48 14.19 -4.43
CA TYR A 429 -16.03 12.81 -4.52
C TYR A 429 -17.13 11.78 -4.90
N PRO A 430 -18.37 11.81 -4.31
CA PRO A 430 -19.41 10.87 -4.70
C PRO A 430 -19.88 11.02 -6.15
N TYR A 431 -19.82 12.24 -6.68
CA TYR A 431 -20.17 12.51 -8.08
C TYR A 431 -19.05 12.06 -9.02
N LEU A 432 -17.79 12.28 -8.64
CA LEU A 432 -16.62 11.79 -9.38
C LEU A 432 -16.62 10.25 -9.45
N GLN A 433 -16.98 9.59 -8.35
CA GLN A 433 -17.10 8.14 -8.35
C GLN A 433 -18.23 7.66 -9.28
N ARG A 434 -19.41 8.31 -9.27
CA ARG A 434 -20.50 8.00 -10.21
C ARG A 434 -20.09 8.24 -11.65
N ALA A 435 -19.36 9.33 -11.92
CA ALA A 435 -18.84 9.63 -13.25
C ALA A 435 -17.87 8.56 -13.72
N PHE A 436 -16.94 8.11 -12.86
CA PHE A 436 -16.03 7.01 -13.14
C PHE A 436 -16.80 5.71 -13.47
N ASP A 437 -17.77 5.33 -12.61
CA ASP A 437 -18.60 4.14 -12.83
C ASP A 437 -19.41 4.27 -14.15
N GLY A 438 -19.88 5.48 -14.48
CA GLY A 438 -20.55 5.79 -15.73
C GLY A 438 -19.63 5.63 -16.94
N THR A 439 -18.39 6.09 -16.85
CA THR A 439 -17.36 5.92 -17.88
C THR A 439 -17.07 4.43 -18.14
N VAL A 440 -16.88 3.64 -17.06
CA VAL A 440 -16.67 2.20 -17.16
C VAL A 440 -17.85 1.53 -17.89
N LYS A 441 -19.10 1.83 -17.48
CA LYS A 441 -20.30 1.31 -18.13
C LYS A 441 -20.41 1.77 -19.58
N GLY A 442 -19.96 2.97 -19.90
CA GLY A 442 -19.90 3.48 -21.27
C GLY A 442 -18.94 2.67 -22.13
N LEU A 443 -17.72 2.41 -21.61
CA LEU A 443 -16.71 1.59 -22.29
C LEU A 443 -17.19 0.14 -22.50
N GLU A 444 -17.94 -0.44 -21.55
CA GLU A 444 -18.52 -1.79 -21.70
C GLU A 444 -19.47 -1.90 -22.90
N LYS A 445 -20.05 -0.78 -23.37
CA LYS A 445 -20.95 -0.73 -24.53
C LYS A 445 -20.25 -0.51 -25.86
N ILE A 446 -18.99 -0.08 -25.84
CA ILE A 446 -18.20 0.23 -27.04
C ILE A 446 -17.36 -0.99 -27.40
N PRO A 447 -17.27 -1.38 -28.69
CA PRO A 447 -16.35 -2.43 -29.10
C PRO A 447 -14.92 -2.16 -28.67
N MET A 448 -14.24 -3.17 -28.15
CA MET A 448 -12.92 -3.03 -27.55
C MET A 448 -11.86 -2.45 -28.50
N TRP A 449 -11.98 -2.68 -29.76
CA TRP A 449 -11.08 -2.13 -30.78
C TRP A 449 -11.18 -0.60 -30.96
N LEU A 450 -12.24 0.03 -30.44
CA LEU A 450 -12.38 1.50 -30.44
C LEU A 450 -11.76 2.15 -29.18
N TRP A 451 -11.42 1.36 -28.15
CA TRP A 451 -10.89 1.92 -26.89
C TRP A 451 -9.53 2.60 -27.07
N PHE A 452 -8.77 2.23 -28.13
CA PHE A 452 -7.47 2.85 -28.38
C PHE A 452 -7.59 4.37 -28.54
N ILE A 453 -8.69 4.90 -29.06
CA ILE A 453 -8.91 6.34 -29.25
C ILE A 453 -8.96 7.04 -27.88
N GLN A 454 -9.83 6.55 -26.97
CA GLN A 454 -9.99 7.13 -25.64
C GLN A 454 -8.71 6.96 -24.80
N ILE A 455 -8.09 5.79 -24.89
CA ILE A 455 -6.82 5.51 -24.19
C ILE A 455 -5.74 6.49 -24.67
N SER A 456 -5.57 6.67 -25.97
CA SER A 456 -4.55 7.56 -26.54
C SER A 456 -4.79 9.02 -26.15
N ILE A 457 -6.04 9.50 -26.18
CA ILE A 457 -6.38 10.86 -25.77
C ILE A 457 -6.04 11.07 -24.29
N ILE A 458 -6.44 10.15 -23.40
CA ILE A 458 -6.19 10.26 -21.98
C ILE A 458 -4.68 10.21 -21.69
N LEU A 459 -3.94 9.29 -22.30
CA LEU A 459 -2.48 9.21 -22.15
C LEU A 459 -1.78 10.45 -22.64
N LEU A 460 -2.19 11.01 -23.80
CA LEU A 460 -1.65 12.26 -24.31
C LEU A 460 -1.89 13.42 -23.34
N LEU A 461 -3.10 13.53 -22.79
CA LEU A 461 -3.42 14.54 -21.78
C LEU A 461 -2.55 14.38 -20.52
N ILE A 462 -2.35 13.15 -20.05
CA ILE A 462 -1.49 12.89 -18.89
C ILE A 462 -0.04 13.31 -19.21
N ILE A 463 0.50 12.92 -20.38
CA ILE A 463 1.88 13.25 -20.78
C ILE A 463 2.08 14.77 -20.88
N VAL A 464 1.10 15.50 -21.42
CA VAL A 464 1.18 16.97 -21.56
C VAL A 464 1.08 17.69 -20.21
N LEU A 465 0.29 17.17 -19.28
CA LEU A 465 -0.01 17.81 -18.00
C LEU A 465 0.88 17.32 -16.84
N ALA A 466 1.52 16.17 -16.98
CA ALA A 466 2.40 15.64 -15.94
C ALA A 466 3.74 16.39 -15.91
N PRO A 467 4.38 16.47 -14.74
CA PRO A 467 5.72 17.05 -14.62
C PRO A 467 6.76 16.19 -15.37
N SER A 468 7.90 16.83 -15.68
CA SER A 468 9.02 16.13 -16.33
C SER A 468 9.60 15.05 -15.40
N GLY A 469 9.58 13.82 -15.88
CA GLY A 469 10.00 12.65 -15.10
C GLY A 469 8.86 11.98 -14.34
N ILE A 470 9.01 10.68 -14.09
CA ILE A 470 8.04 9.92 -13.32
C ILE A 470 8.50 9.90 -11.86
N PRO A 471 7.71 10.45 -10.91
CA PRO A 471 8.08 10.44 -9.50
C PRO A 471 8.34 9.02 -9.01
N GLY A 472 9.39 8.84 -8.22
CA GLY A 472 9.63 7.59 -7.51
C GLY A 472 8.40 7.19 -6.70
N PHE A 473 8.24 5.90 -6.41
CA PHE A 473 7.16 5.46 -5.54
C PHE A 473 7.54 5.78 -4.09
N ILE A 474 6.73 6.56 -3.38
CA ILE A 474 7.03 7.04 -2.02
C ILE A 474 7.38 5.87 -1.09
N TYR A 475 6.64 4.76 -1.16
CA TYR A 475 6.89 3.56 -0.34
C TYR A 475 8.07 2.69 -0.80
N ALA A 476 8.73 2.99 -1.91
CA ALA A 476 9.96 2.29 -2.30
C ALA A 476 11.19 2.78 -1.52
N ASN A 477 11.07 3.92 -0.87
CA ASN A 477 12.14 4.54 -0.08
C ASN A 477 12.05 4.21 1.42
N PHE A 478 11.04 3.40 1.84
CA PHE A 478 10.79 3.00 3.22
C PHE A 478 11.17 1.54 3.51
#